data_bbdedbc32a9a681115e423989e0a2532
#
_entry.id   bbdedbc32a9a681115e423989e0a2532
#
_cell.length_a   1.000
_cell.length_b   1.000
_cell.length_c   1.000
_cell.angle_alpha   90.00
_cell.angle_beta   90.00
_cell.angle_gamma   90.00
#
_symmetry.space_group_name_H-M   'P 1'
#
loop_
_entity.id
_entity.type
_entity.pdbx_description
1 polymer ?
#
loop_
_entity_poly.entity_id
_entity_poly.type
_entity_poly.pdbx_seq_one_letter_code
_entity_poly.pdbx_strand_id
1 'polypeptide(L)'
;MHFWKYCGAGNDFVILENFDGSIAPERYAALAAALCREHFSVGADGLMVLEPPAQGGDCRMRFYNRDGSTAEMCGNGARCLCRHCHDRGLASGPVQRIETPAGLVTGRRIAADRYRIRLNRPSVVRLHVEAEGVRCAYLELGEPGIPHAVVLTELDRPRAE
;
A
#
# COMPACT_ATOMS: atom_id res chain seq x y z
N MET A 1 -3.22 13.35 -18.37
CA MET A 1 -3.26 12.37 -17.28
C MET A 1 -3.25 13.14 -15.97
N HIS A 2 -4.21 12.92 -15.08
CA HIS A 2 -4.20 13.47 -13.73
C HIS A 2 -3.62 12.45 -12.78
N PHE A 3 -2.83 12.92 -11.81
CA PHE A 3 -2.28 12.08 -10.74
C PHE A 3 -2.33 12.81 -9.40
N TRP A 4 -2.26 12.06 -8.33
CA TRP A 4 -2.12 12.57 -6.98
C TRP A 4 -0.85 12.01 -6.36
N LYS A 5 -0.15 12.82 -5.58
CA LYS A 5 1.02 12.37 -4.84
C LYS A 5 0.73 12.42 -3.35
N TYR A 6 0.95 11.30 -2.66
CA TYR A 6 0.77 11.17 -1.22
C TYR A 6 2.05 10.66 -0.56
N CYS A 7 2.28 11.09 0.67
CA CYS A 7 3.32 10.53 1.52
C CYS A 7 2.68 9.94 2.79
N GLY A 8 3.02 8.72 3.13
CA GLY A 8 2.54 8.01 4.30
C GLY A 8 3.68 7.33 5.05
N ALA A 9 4.04 7.86 6.24
CA ALA A 9 5.08 7.32 7.10
C ALA A 9 6.44 7.14 6.39
N GLY A 10 6.84 8.14 5.60
CA GLY A 10 8.13 8.16 4.90
C GLY A 10 8.15 7.52 3.52
N ASN A 11 7.10 6.79 3.11
CA ASN A 11 6.95 6.33 1.74
C ASN A 11 6.05 7.27 0.95
N ASP A 12 6.40 7.54 -0.29
CA ASP A 12 5.59 8.34 -1.19
C ASP A 12 5.09 7.56 -2.41
N PHE A 13 3.89 7.93 -2.86
CA PHE A 13 3.19 7.21 -3.89
C PHE A 13 2.53 8.15 -4.88
N VAL A 14 2.60 7.78 -6.16
CA VAL A 14 1.74 8.34 -7.20
C VAL A 14 0.46 7.51 -7.26
N ILE A 15 -0.70 8.17 -7.27
CA ILE A 15 -2.00 7.52 -7.43
C ILE A 15 -2.60 7.97 -8.77
N LEU A 16 -3.08 7.01 -9.55
CA LEU A 16 -3.88 7.21 -10.76
C LEU A 16 -5.28 6.64 -10.55
N GLU A 17 -6.30 7.38 -10.95
CA GLU A 17 -7.65 6.86 -11.10
C GLU A 17 -7.85 6.37 -12.54
N ASN A 18 -8.26 5.12 -12.70
CA ASN A 18 -8.55 4.49 -13.98
C ASN A 18 -9.93 3.80 -13.95
N PHE A 19 -10.92 4.50 -13.40
CA PHE A 19 -12.28 3.98 -13.30
C PHE A 19 -12.99 3.88 -14.66
N ASP A 20 -12.53 4.64 -15.64
CA ASP A 20 -13.03 4.65 -17.02
C ASP A 20 -12.33 3.63 -17.93
N GLY A 21 -11.30 2.94 -17.43
CA GLY A 21 -10.51 1.98 -18.20
C GLY A 21 -9.66 2.61 -19.32
N SER A 22 -9.43 3.92 -19.29
CA SER A 22 -8.68 4.64 -20.34
C SER A 22 -7.21 4.25 -20.42
N ILE A 23 -6.66 3.66 -19.36
CA ILE A 23 -5.29 3.15 -19.31
C ILE A 23 -5.32 1.62 -19.33
N ALA A 24 -4.79 1.02 -20.39
CA ALA A 24 -4.70 -0.44 -20.49
C ALA A 24 -3.77 -1.02 -19.39
N PRO A 25 -4.16 -2.11 -18.69
CA PRO A 25 -3.40 -2.66 -17.56
C PRO A 25 -1.94 -3.02 -17.89
N GLU A 26 -1.66 -3.41 -19.13
CA GLU A 26 -0.32 -3.75 -19.63
C GLU A 26 0.65 -2.55 -19.58
N ARG A 27 0.12 -1.34 -19.49
CA ARG A 27 0.89 -0.10 -19.40
C ARG A 27 1.29 0.28 -17.98
N TYR A 28 0.68 -0.31 -16.95
CA TYR A 28 0.89 0.12 -15.57
C TYR A 28 2.33 -0.03 -15.11
N ALA A 29 2.98 -1.16 -15.43
CA ALA A 29 4.38 -1.39 -15.09
C ALA A 29 5.32 -0.32 -15.71
N ALA A 30 5.13 -0.04 -17.01
CA ALA A 30 5.91 0.97 -17.70
C ALA A 30 5.62 2.38 -17.17
N LEU A 31 4.36 2.68 -16.81
CA LEU A 31 3.99 3.96 -16.19
C LEU A 31 4.63 4.10 -14.81
N ALA A 32 4.67 3.05 -14.00
CA ALA A 32 5.34 3.07 -12.71
C ALA A 32 6.83 3.40 -12.87
N ALA A 33 7.53 2.66 -13.74
CA ALA A 33 8.93 2.89 -14.02
C ALA A 33 9.22 4.31 -14.58
N ALA A 34 8.31 4.88 -15.34
CA ALA A 34 8.45 6.22 -15.89
C ALA A 34 8.13 7.33 -14.86
N LEU A 35 7.00 7.22 -14.16
CA LEU A 35 6.52 8.25 -13.24
C LEU A 35 7.30 8.29 -11.92
N CYS A 36 7.76 7.13 -11.43
CA CYS A 36 8.44 7.04 -10.14
C CYS A 36 9.94 7.36 -10.20
N ARG A 37 10.50 7.69 -11.37
CA ARG A 37 11.91 8.10 -11.49
C ARG A 37 12.14 9.44 -10.79
N GLU A 38 12.91 9.39 -9.69
CA GLU A 38 13.36 10.59 -9.01
C GLU A 38 14.21 11.47 -9.93
N HIS A 39 14.10 12.78 -9.80
CA HIS A 39 14.79 13.81 -10.58
C HIS A 39 14.45 13.88 -12.07
N PHE A 40 13.77 12.87 -12.64
CA PHE A 40 13.42 12.83 -14.06
C PHE A 40 11.92 12.93 -14.33
N SER A 41 11.10 12.60 -13.33
CA SER A 41 9.64 12.65 -13.43
C SER A 41 9.06 13.09 -12.09
N VAL A 42 7.87 12.59 -11.71
CA VAL A 42 7.21 12.91 -10.43
C VAL A 42 8.06 12.42 -9.25
N GLY A 43 8.72 11.27 -9.40
CA GLY A 43 9.47 10.60 -8.34
C GLY A 43 8.56 10.02 -7.28
N ALA A 44 8.70 8.75 -6.95
CA ALA A 44 7.98 8.09 -5.87
C ALA A 44 8.54 6.69 -5.60
N ASP A 45 8.20 6.09 -4.45
CA ASP A 45 8.51 4.70 -4.13
C ASP A 45 7.63 3.72 -4.92
N GLY A 46 6.45 4.16 -5.36
CA GLY A 46 5.57 3.31 -6.15
C GLY A 46 4.37 4.02 -6.76
N LEU A 47 3.73 3.30 -7.69
CA LEU A 47 2.52 3.69 -8.38
C LEU A 47 1.35 2.83 -7.92
N MET A 48 0.25 3.46 -7.56
CA MET A 48 -1.04 2.82 -7.31
C MET A 48 -2.05 3.24 -8.36
N VAL A 49 -2.65 2.27 -9.03
CA VAL A 49 -3.74 2.51 -9.98
C VAL A 49 -5.04 2.02 -9.38
N LEU A 50 -6.02 2.90 -9.31
CA LEU A 50 -7.36 2.59 -8.81
C LEU A 50 -8.27 2.25 -9.98
N GLU A 51 -8.91 1.09 -9.87
CA GLU A 51 -9.88 0.55 -10.81
C GLU A 51 -11.25 0.37 -10.14
N PRO A 52 -12.33 0.16 -10.92
CA PRO A 52 -13.61 -0.24 -10.36
C PRO A 52 -13.48 -1.50 -9.50
N PRO A 53 -14.24 -1.60 -8.38
CA PRO A 53 -14.20 -2.79 -7.54
C PRO A 53 -14.76 -4.01 -8.31
N ALA A 54 -14.24 -5.19 -8.00
CA ALA A 54 -14.69 -6.45 -8.58
C ALA A 54 -15.38 -7.37 -7.56
N GLN A 55 -15.14 -7.17 -6.26
CA GLN A 55 -15.58 -8.06 -5.19
C GLN A 55 -16.35 -7.29 -4.07
N GLY A 56 -16.97 -6.17 -4.42
CA GLY A 56 -17.79 -5.37 -3.49
C GLY A 56 -16.99 -4.48 -2.54
N GLY A 57 -15.75 -4.17 -2.85
CA GLY A 57 -14.98 -3.07 -2.26
C GLY A 57 -15.48 -1.70 -2.73
N ASP A 58 -14.84 -0.63 -2.29
CA ASP A 58 -15.07 0.72 -2.79
C ASP A 58 -14.23 1.00 -4.04
N CYS A 59 -13.05 0.39 -4.11
CA CYS A 59 -12.18 0.40 -5.28
C CYS A 59 -11.26 -0.82 -5.26
N ARG A 60 -10.64 -1.10 -6.40
CA ARG A 60 -9.55 -2.09 -6.54
C ARG A 60 -8.24 -1.36 -6.77
N MET A 61 -7.19 -1.76 -6.07
CA MET A 61 -5.84 -1.23 -6.20
C MET A 61 -4.95 -2.20 -6.98
N ARG A 62 -4.23 -1.66 -7.96
CA ARG A 62 -3.05 -2.27 -8.56
C ARG A 62 -1.82 -1.51 -8.07
N PHE A 63 -0.87 -2.23 -7.51
CA PHE A 63 0.31 -1.62 -6.95
C PHE A 63 1.58 -2.07 -7.67
N TYR A 64 2.42 -1.11 -8.01
CA TYR A 64 3.70 -1.31 -8.69
C TYR A 64 4.80 -0.55 -7.95
N ASN A 65 5.92 -1.21 -7.73
CA ASN A 65 7.14 -0.58 -7.24
C ASN A 65 7.68 0.40 -8.30
N ARG A 66 8.60 1.26 -7.91
CA ARG A 66 9.20 2.26 -8.80
C ARG A 66 9.95 1.68 -10.02
N ASP A 67 10.34 0.41 -9.97
CA ASP A 67 10.98 -0.32 -11.08
C ASP A 67 9.98 -0.97 -12.05
N GLY A 68 8.68 -0.86 -11.76
CA GLY A 68 7.60 -1.47 -12.53
C GLY A 68 7.25 -2.90 -12.08
N SER A 69 7.96 -3.48 -11.12
CA SER A 69 7.58 -4.77 -10.56
C SER A 69 6.26 -4.68 -9.79
N THR A 70 5.45 -5.74 -9.83
CA THR A 70 4.19 -5.79 -9.10
C THR A 70 4.43 -5.98 -7.62
N ALA A 71 3.58 -5.37 -6.79
CA ALA A 71 3.55 -5.58 -5.36
C ALA A 71 2.12 -5.90 -4.90
N GLU A 72 1.99 -6.72 -3.86
CA GLU A 72 0.69 -7.22 -3.42
C GLU A 72 -0.02 -6.23 -2.50
N MET A 73 0.69 -5.67 -1.53
CA MET A 73 0.15 -4.72 -0.57
C MET A 73 1.26 -3.93 0.13
N CYS A 74 0.98 -2.67 0.44
CA CYS A 74 1.81 -1.82 1.29
C CYS A 74 0.94 -1.11 2.33
N GLY A 75 1.22 -1.31 3.62
CA GLY A 75 0.45 -0.70 4.70
C GLY A 75 0.50 0.84 4.68
N ASN A 76 1.65 1.44 4.31
CA ASN A 76 1.80 2.88 4.15
C ASN A 76 0.96 3.37 2.97
N GLY A 77 1.03 2.66 1.84
CA GLY A 77 0.24 2.94 0.66
C GLY A 77 -1.27 2.80 0.91
N ALA A 78 -1.70 1.78 1.65
CA ALA A 78 -3.10 1.62 2.02
C ALA A 78 -3.63 2.80 2.84
N ARG A 79 -2.82 3.41 3.71
CA ARG A 79 -3.20 4.66 4.41
C ARG A 79 -3.35 5.84 3.45
N CYS A 80 -2.44 5.97 2.49
CA CYS A 80 -2.53 6.99 1.44
C CYS A 80 -3.80 6.81 0.59
N LEU A 81 -4.13 5.56 0.21
CA LEU A 81 -5.35 5.27 -0.52
C LEU A 81 -6.61 5.56 0.28
N CYS A 82 -6.65 5.24 1.58
CA CYS A 82 -7.79 5.59 2.42
C CYS A 82 -7.99 7.11 2.49
N ARG A 83 -6.90 7.88 2.55
CA ARG A 83 -6.95 9.34 2.46
C ARG A 83 -7.52 9.77 1.11
N HIS A 84 -6.99 9.22 0.03
CA HIS A 84 -7.45 9.52 -1.32
C HIS A 84 -8.94 9.20 -1.50
N CYS A 85 -9.39 7.99 -1.13
CA CYS A 85 -10.79 7.58 -1.20
C CYS A 85 -11.70 8.52 -0.39
N HIS A 86 -11.26 8.96 0.78
CA HIS A 86 -12.00 9.92 1.59
C HIS A 86 -12.10 11.28 0.89
N ASP A 87 -10.96 11.84 0.45
CA ASP A 87 -10.89 13.18 -0.15
C ASP A 87 -11.64 13.26 -1.49
N ARG A 88 -11.73 12.13 -2.20
CA ARG A 88 -12.43 11.99 -3.48
C ARG A 88 -13.89 11.52 -3.36
N GLY A 89 -14.36 11.18 -2.16
CA GLY A 89 -15.71 10.67 -1.95
C GLY A 89 -15.95 9.30 -2.63
N LEU A 90 -14.92 8.48 -2.79
CA LEU A 90 -15.03 7.18 -3.46
C LEU A 90 -15.67 6.11 -2.57
N ALA A 91 -15.61 6.28 -1.26
CA ALA A 91 -16.24 5.36 -0.31
C ALA A 91 -17.59 5.92 0.18
N SER A 92 -18.58 5.04 0.28
CA SER A 92 -19.93 5.39 0.70
C SER A 92 -20.11 5.58 2.22
N GLY A 93 -19.06 5.33 3.02
CA GLY A 93 -19.12 5.36 4.48
C GLY A 93 -17.79 5.69 5.15
N PRO A 94 -17.74 5.62 6.49
CA PRO A 94 -16.55 5.96 7.27
C PRO A 94 -15.43 4.93 7.15
N VAL A 95 -15.71 3.77 6.60
CA VAL A 95 -14.75 2.67 6.39
C VAL A 95 -14.53 2.52 4.89
N GLN A 96 -13.29 2.66 4.45
CA GLN A 96 -12.88 2.40 3.08
C GLN A 96 -12.53 0.90 2.94
N ARG A 97 -12.99 0.27 1.86
CA ARG A 97 -12.76 -1.13 1.54
C ARG A 97 -12.02 -1.22 0.21
N ILE A 98 -10.74 -1.55 0.29
CA ILE A 98 -9.82 -1.56 -0.85
C ILE A 98 -9.52 -3.01 -1.22
N GLU A 99 -9.86 -3.41 -2.42
CA GLU A 99 -9.46 -4.71 -2.97
C GLU A 99 -7.99 -4.64 -3.40
N THR A 100 -7.18 -5.53 -2.87
CA THR A 100 -5.75 -5.64 -3.20
C THR A 100 -5.42 -7.05 -3.69
N PRO A 101 -4.26 -7.29 -4.34
CA PRO A 101 -3.84 -8.65 -4.67
C PRO A 101 -3.72 -9.57 -3.44
N ALA A 102 -3.40 -9.02 -2.26
CA ALA A 102 -3.33 -9.77 -1.00
C ALA A 102 -4.70 -9.87 -0.27
N GLY A 103 -5.81 -9.53 -0.93
CA GLY A 103 -7.16 -9.57 -0.37
C GLY A 103 -7.73 -8.21 0.00
N LEU A 104 -8.86 -8.22 0.72
CA LEU A 104 -9.58 -7.01 1.09
C LEU A 104 -8.92 -6.33 2.29
N VAL A 105 -8.45 -5.11 2.09
CA VAL A 105 -7.93 -4.23 3.13
C VAL A 105 -8.99 -3.21 3.51
N THR A 106 -9.18 -3.00 4.82
CA THR A 106 -10.11 -1.97 5.31
C THR A 106 -9.37 -0.88 6.05
N GLY A 107 -9.78 0.35 5.81
CA GLY A 107 -9.25 1.51 6.47
C GLY A 107 -10.32 2.44 7.00
N ARG A 108 -9.98 3.24 7.98
CA ARG A 108 -10.87 4.22 8.59
C ARG A 108 -10.11 5.48 8.97
N ARG A 109 -10.69 6.61 8.64
CA ARG A 109 -10.20 7.89 9.14
C ARG A 109 -10.47 7.99 10.64
N ILE A 110 -9.44 8.34 11.43
CA ILE A 110 -9.54 8.51 12.89
C ILE A 110 -9.25 9.94 13.33
N ALA A 111 -8.61 10.74 12.49
CA ALA A 111 -8.39 12.18 12.66
C ALA A 111 -8.20 12.82 11.27
N ALA A 112 -8.00 14.13 11.19
CA ALA A 112 -7.89 14.87 9.93
C ALA A 112 -6.84 14.28 8.96
N ASP A 113 -5.71 13.83 9.51
CA ASP A 113 -4.54 13.31 8.79
C ASP A 113 -4.17 11.88 9.19
N ARG A 114 -5.01 11.19 9.98
CA ARG A 114 -4.71 9.86 10.52
C ARG A 114 -5.71 8.83 10.05
N TYR A 115 -5.17 7.73 9.52
CA TYR A 115 -5.92 6.59 9.02
C TYR A 115 -5.46 5.31 9.69
N ARG A 116 -6.42 4.51 10.18
CA ARG A 116 -6.18 3.19 10.74
C ARG A 116 -6.48 2.16 9.66
N ILE A 117 -5.52 1.29 9.39
CA ILE A 117 -5.66 0.18 8.45
C ILE A 117 -5.78 -1.11 9.23
N ARG A 118 -6.70 -1.95 8.82
CA ARG A 118 -6.75 -3.35 9.21
C ARG A 118 -6.05 -4.16 8.14
N LEU A 119 -4.89 -4.68 8.48
CA LEU A 119 -4.13 -5.60 7.61
C LEU A 119 -4.80 -6.98 7.58
N ASN A 120 -4.39 -7.80 6.62
CA ASN A 120 -4.83 -9.18 6.51
C ASN A 120 -4.42 -9.98 7.75
N ARG A 121 -5.17 -11.04 8.02
CA ARG A 121 -4.85 -11.95 9.14
C ARG A 121 -3.53 -12.67 8.84
N PRO A 122 -2.74 -12.96 9.88
CA PRO A 122 -1.59 -13.83 9.70
C PRO A 122 -2.03 -15.21 9.21
N SER A 123 -1.40 -15.71 8.16
CA SER A 123 -1.52 -17.08 7.67
C SER A 123 -0.50 -18.01 8.33
N VAL A 124 0.67 -17.48 8.70
CA VAL A 124 1.72 -18.19 9.42
C VAL A 124 2.17 -17.34 10.60
N VAL A 125 2.37 -17.97 11.76
CA VAL A 125 2.97 -17.34 12.95
C VAL A 125 3.94 -18.32 13.60
N ARG A 126 5.21 -17.95 13.74
CA ARG A 126 6.25 -18.68 14.45
C ARG A 126 6.95 -17.73 15.41
N LEU A 127 6.72 -17.91 16.72
CA LEU A 127 7.12 -16.92 17.72
C LEU A 127 8.60 -16.98 18.14
N HIS A 128 9.30 -18.08 17.91
CA HIS A 128 10.67 -18.28 18.38
C HIS A 128 11.52 -18.82 17.24
N VAL A 129 11.88 -17.92 16.34
CA VAL A 129 12.78 -18.21 15.22
C VAL A 129 14.12 -17.55 15.51
N GLU A 130 15.20 -18.24 15.21
CA GLU A 130 16.55 -17.70 15.24
C GLU A 130 17.04 -17.55 13.80
N ALA A 131 17.42 -16.34 13.41
CA ALA A 131 17.96 -16.02 12.11
C ALA A 131 19.26 -15.23 12.32
N GLU A 132 20.39 -15.76 11.85
CA GLU A 132 21.71 -15.14 11.96
C GLU A 132 22.08 -14.73 13.41
N GLY A 133 21.70 -15.55 14.40
CA GLY A 133 21.93 -15.28 15.83
C GLY A 133 20.98 -14.27 16.46
N VAL A 134 19.96 -13.79 15.70
CA VAL A 134 18.95 -12.87 16.20
C VAL A 134 17.63 -13.61 16.46
N ARG A 135 17.13 -13.52 17.68
CA ARG A 135 15.80 -14.06 18.04
C ARG A 135 14.70 -13.15 17.50
N CYS A 136 13.79 -13.72 16.70
CA CYS A 136 12.68 -13.01 16.13
C CYS A 136 11.38 -13.81 16.14
N ALA A 137 10.26 -13.16 15.89
CA ALA A 137 9.03 -13.81 15.48
C ALA A 137 8.90 -13.69 13.96
N TYR A 138 8.63 -14.80 13.30
CA TYR A 138 8.31 -14.83 11.87
C TYR A 138 6.79 -14.91 11.70
N LEU A 139 6.27 -14.10 10.80
CA LEU A 139 4.85 -14.14 10.45
C LEU A 139 4.65 -13.82 8.97
N GLU A 140 3.58 -14.37 8.40
CA GLU A 140 3.11 -14.04 7.06
C GLU A 140 1.73 -13.42 7.16
N LEU A 141 1.48 -12.33 6.42
CA LEU A 141 0.21 -11.61 6.41
C LEU A 141 -0.50 -11.82 5.06
N GLY A 142 -1.70 -12.38 5.11
CA GLY A 142 -2.53 -12.62 3.92
C GLY A 142 -2.31 -13.98 3.26
N GLU A 143 -3.01 -14.19 2.13
CA GLU A 143 -2.86 -15.36 1.26
C GLU A 143 -2.87 -14.86 -0.20
N PRO A 144 -1.72 -14.95 -0.92
CA PRO A 144 -0.42 -15.45 -0.45
C PRO A 144 0.17 -14.61 0.68
N GLY A 145 0.95 -15.26 1.58
CA GLY A 145 1.50 -14.63 2.77
C GLY A 145 2.68 -13.71 2.48
N ILE A 146 2.63 -12.47 2.95
CA ILE A 146 3.75 -11.52 2.89
C ILE A 146 4.62 -11.73 4.12
N PRO A 147 5.91 -12.14 3.96
CA PRO A 147 6.77 -12.50 5.07
C PRO A 147 7.26 -11.28 5.87
N HIS A 148 7.29 -11.42 7.19
CA HIS A 148 7.80 -10.43 8.12
C HIS A 148 8.63 -11.11 9.21
N ALA A 149 9.78 -10.50 9.55
CA ALA A 149 10.53 -10.82 10.76
C ALA A 149 10.38 -9.68 11.76
N VAL A 150 9.92 -10.00 12.96
CA VAL A 150 9.71 -9.00 14.03
C VAL A 150 10.71 -9.25 15.13
N VAL A 151 11.60 -8.29 15.34
CA VAL A 151 12.59 -8.28 16.42
C VAL A 151 12.15 -7.27 17.47
N LEU A 152 12.12 -7.71 18.73
CA LEU A 152 11.93 -6.81 19.86
C LEU A 152 13.31 -6.35 20.34
N THR A 153 13.59 -5.07 20.16
CA THR A 153 14.83 -4.44 20.59
C THR A 153 14.53 -3.10 21.23
N GLU A 154 15.37 -2.66 22.16
CA GLU A 154 15.38 -1.27 22.58
C GLU A 154 15.91 -0.46 21.41
N LEU A 155 15.04 0.29 20.79
CA LEU A 155 15.43 1.25 19.79
C LEU A 155 16.04 2.45 20.51
N ASP A 156 17.35 2.64 20.41
CA ASP A 156 17.90 3.99 20.41
C ASP A 156 17.20 4.70 19.25
N ARG A 157 16.26 5.58 19.60
CA ARG A 157 15.49 6.32 18.61
C ARG A 157 16.46 7.02 17.68
N PRO A 158 16.57 6.66 16.40
CA PRO A 158 17.18 7.54 15.45
C PRO A 158 16.37 8.83 15.52
N ARG A 159 17.01 9.94 15.83
CA ARG A 159 16.39 11.25 15.73
C ARG A 159 15.89 11.35 14.29
N ALA A 160 14.59 11.52 14.13
CA ALA A 160 14.04 11.95 12.85
C ALA A 160 14.62 13.36 12.63
N GLU A 161 15.62 13.46 11.77
CA GLU A 161 16.05 14.71 11.17
C GLU A 161 15.08 15.06 10.05
#